data_4e5ff328bc1c5df95dadf2ccbf1b714d
#
_entry.id   4e5ff328bc1c5df95dadf2ccbf1b714d
#
_cell.length_a   1.000
_cell.length_b   1.000
_cell.length_c   1.000
_cell.angle_alpha   90.00
_cell.angle_beta   90.00
_cell.angle_gamma   90.00
#
_symmetry.space_group_name_H-M   'P 1'
#
loop_
_entity.id
_entity.type
_entity.pdbx_description
1 polymer ?
#
loop_
_entity_poly.entity_id
_entity_poly.type
_entity_poly.pdbx_seq_one_letter_code
_entity_poly.pdbx_strand_id
1 'polypeptide(L)'
;MVSGDFNNVAWAFSSQLFRKTSELIDARIGRGIFATFHAKNWFFRVPLDLLYHSKEIFVKEIFTYPSIGSDHFPLGFSFFINRENDEQKEEIKTLENGEIHEVNQLIEEGKKEKSDNREEVATEDEI
;
A
#
# COMPACT_ATOMS: atom_id res chain seq x y z
N MET A 1 0.85 8.99 -6.51
CA MET A 1 1.43 8.55 -5.22
C MET A 1 0.31 8.08 -4.31
N VAL A 2 0.48 6.96 -3.63
CA VAL A 2 -0.43 6.40 -2.63
C VAL A 2 0.38 6.08 -1.38
N SER A 3 -0.08 6.54 -0.23
CA SER A 3 0.58 6.31 1.05
C SER A 3 -0.45 6.15 2.16
N GLY A 4 -0.17 5.30 3.14
CA GLY A 4 -1.00 5.10 4.31
C GLY A 4 -0.74 3.77 5.00
N ASP A 5 -1.53 3.52 6.05
CA ASP A 5 -1.58 2.25 6.73
C ASP A 5 -2.41 1.25 5.90
N PHE A 6 -1.72 0.27 5.34
CA PHE A 6 -2.34 -0.80 4.56
C PHE A 6 -2.77 -1.98 5.42
N ASN A 7 -2.51 -1.93 6.73
CA ASN A 7 -2.69 -3.05 7.66
C ASN A 7 -2.08 -4.36 7.15
N ASN A 8 -1.05 -4.25 6.30
CA ASN A 8 -0.38 -5.39 5.68
C ASN A 8 1.06 -5.05 5.34
N VAL A 9 1.90 -6.06 5.32
CA VAL A 9 3.31 -5.89 4.95
C VAL A 9 3.49 -5.90 3.43
N ALA A 10 4.52 -5.22 2.95
CA ALA A 10 4.74 -5.06 1.51
C ALA A 10 4.99 -6.36 0.75
N TRP A 11 5.49 -7.38 1.43
CA TRP A 11 5.71 -8.70 0.84
C TRP A 11 4.48 -9.62 0.92
N ALA A 12 3.40 -9.18 1.56
CA ALA A 12 2.15 -9.92 1.56
C ALA A 12 1.53 -9.95 0.15
N PHE A 13 0.83 -11.03 -0.14
CA PHE A 13 0.25 -11.26 -1.46
C PHE A 13 -0.63 -10.11 -1.95
N SER A 14 -1.53 -9.61 -1.11
CA SER A 14 -2.42 -8.48 -1.46
C SER A 14 -1.67 -7.18 -1.76
N SER A 15 -0.57 -6.89 -1.03
CA SER A 15 0.28 -5.72 -1.28
C SER A 15 1.03 -5.85 -2.61
N GLN A 16 1.51 -7.05 -2.94
CA GLN A 16 2.14 -7.32 -4.23
C GLN A 16 1.14 -7.21 -5.39
N LEU A 17 -0.07 -7.73 -5.18
CA LEU A 17 -1.14 -7.65 -6.15
C LEU A 17 -1.57 -6.21 -6.40
N PHE A 18 -1.74 -5.42 -5.34
CA PHE A 18 -2.00 -3.98 -5.43
C PHE A 18 -0.92 -3.25 -6.24
N ARG A 19 0.36 -3.52 -5.96
CA ARG A 19 1.48 -2.93 -6.68
C ARG A 19 1.43 -3.25 -8.18
N LYS A 20 1.18 -4.50 -8.55
CA LYS A 20 1.10 -4.95 -9.94
C LYS A 20 -0.13 -4.39 -10.65
N THR A 21 -1.28 -4.37 -10.00
CA THR A 21 -2.53 -3.85 -10.56
C THR A 21 -2.48 -2.34 -10.77
N SER A 22 -1.83 -1.61 -9.87
CA SER A 22 -1.71 -0.15 -9.95
C SER A 22 -0.54 0.33 -10.81
N GLU A 23 0.37 -0.58 -11.19
CA GLU A 23 1.63 -0.27 -11.89
C GLU A 23 2.49 0.76 -11.15
N LEU A 24 2.35 0.80 -9.81
CA LEU A 24 3.12 1.71 -8.96
C LEU A 24 4.40 1.05 -8.46
N ILE A 25 5.36 1.88 -8.15
CA ILE A 25 6.66 1.51 -7.60
C ILE A 25 6.60 1.59 -6.08
N ASP A 26 7.09 0.57 -5.40
CA ASP A 26 7.27 0.61 -3.94
C ASP A 26 8.49 1.47 -3.59
N ALA A 27 8.26 2.56 -2.90
CA ALA A 27 9.29 3.55 -2.56
C ALA A 27 10.44 3.01 -1.69
N ARG A 28 10.25 1.84 -1.06
CA ARG A 28 11.28 1.21 -0.20
C ARG A 28 12.29 0.38 -0.97
N ILE A 29 12.06 0.10 -2.26
CA ILE A 29 13.00 -0.67 -3.09
C ILE A 29 14.38 -0.01 -3.03
N GLY A 30 15.38 -0.81 -2.63
CA GLY A 30 16.76 -0.35 -2.47
C GLY A 30 17.04 0.55 -1.27
N ARG A 31 16.05 0.82 -0.39
CA ARG A 31 16.19 1.72 0.77
C ARG A 31 16.06 1.02 2.13
N GLY A 32 15.49 -0.16 2.17
CA GLY A 32 15.37 -0.95 3.41
C GLY A 32 13.94 -1.11 3.93
N ILE A 33 13.85 -1.60 5.17
CA ILE A 33 12.59 -1.86 5.87
C ILE A 33 12.32 -0.72 6.85
N PHE A 34 11.26 0.03 6.62
CA PHE A 34 10.80 1.10 7.52
C PHE A 34 9.67 0.55 8.39
N ALA A 35 10.02 0.00 9.55
CA ALA A 35 9.06 -0.59 10.47
C ALA A 35 8.34 0.51 11.24
N THR A 36 7.09 0.77 10.90
CA THR A 36 6.25 1.83 11.49
C THR A 36 5.38 1.33 12.63
N PHE A 37 4.97 0.09 12.62
CA PHE A 37 4.20 -0.57 13.67
C PHE A 37 5.07 -1.64 14.35
N HIS A 38 5.07 -1.89 15.60
CA HIS A 38 4.38 -1.33 16.73
C HIS A 38 5.32 -0.38 17.50
N ALA A 39 5.01 0.89 17.56
CA ALA A 39 5.89 1.92 18.16
C ALA A 39 6.20 1.66 19.64
N LYS A 40 5.27 1.05 20.39
CA LYS A 40 5.39 0.74 21.82
C LYS A 40 6.01 -0.62 22.13
N ASN A 41 6.15 -1.50 21.12
CA ASN A 41 6.69 -2.84 21.28
C ASN A 41 7.75 -3.15 20.23
N TRP A 42 9.02 -3.09 20.62
CA TRP A 42 10.15 -3.21 19.71
C TRP A 42 10.34 -4.63 19.13
N PHE A 43 9.80 -5.68 19.78
CA PHE A 43 9.89 -7.06 19.29
C PHE A 43 8.96 -7.34 18.11
N PHE A 44 7.88 -6.56 17.97
CA PHE A 44 6.86 -6.76 16.93
C PHE A 44 6.79 -5.56 15.99
N ARG A 45 7.94 -5.13 15.47
CA ARG A 45 8.00 -4.02 14.51
C ARG A 45 7.90 -4.51 13.08
N VAL A 46 6.85 -4.08 12.40
CA VAL A 46 6.56 -4.41 11.01
C VAL A 46 6.23 -3.15 10.20
N PRO A 47 6.51 -3.12 8.89
CA PRO A 47 6.21 -2.00 8.01
C PRO A 47 4.78 -2.11 7.48
N LEU A 48 3.80 -1.58 8.20
CA LEU A 48 2.38 -1.54 7.79
C LEU A 48 2.03 -0.29 7.00
N ASP A 49 2.80 0.79 7.16
CA ASP A 49 2.63 2.03 6.39
C ASP A 49 3.45 1.92 5.12
N LEU A 50 2.75 1.87 4.00
CA LEU A 50 3.34 1.67 2.68
C LEU A 50 3.29 2.97 1.88
N LEU A 51 4.25 3.11 0.98
CA LEU A 51 4.36 4.24 0.06
C LEU A 51 4.62 3.72 -1.35
N TYR A 52 3.69 4.02 -2.25
CA TYR A 52 3.80 3.71 -3.68
C TYR A 52 3.76 4.99 -4.51
N HIS A 53 4.49 5.02 -5.60
CA HIS A 53 4.56 6.18 -6.48
C HIS A 53 4.63 5.79 -7.95
N SER A 54 4.26 6.72 -8.83
CA SER A 54 4.45 6.58 -10.27
C SER A 54 5.91 6.85 -10.67
N LYS A 55 6.27 6.47 -11.88
CA LYS A 55 7.66 6.54 -12.39
C LYS A 55 8.22 7.96 -12.47
N GLU A 56 7.37 8.98 -12.51
CA GLU A 56 7.79 10.38 -12.57
C GLU A 56 8.23 10.95 -11.21
N ILE A 57 7.94 10.22 -10.12
CA ILE A 57 8.27 10.63 -8.76
C ILE A 57 9.55 9.92 -8.32
N PHE A 58 10.55 10.70 -7.98
CA PHE A 58 11.84 10.23 -7.50
C PHE A 58 11.95 10.48 -6.00
N VAL A 59 11.82 9.41 -5.22
CA VAL A 59 11.96 9.48 -3.77
C VAL A 59 13.44 9.62 -3.43
N LYS A 60 13.80 10.70 -2.74
CA LYS A 60 15.16 10.95 -2.26
C LYS A 60 15.43 10.19 -0.98
N GLU A 61 14.51 10.28 -0.05
CA GLU A 61 14.70 9.84 1.32
C GLU A 61 13.38 9.39 1.94
N ILE A 62 13.42 8.33 2.72
CA ILE A 62 12.33 7.87 3.58
C ILE A 62 12.88 7.79 5.00
N PHE A 63 12.11 8.24 5.96
CA PHE A 63 12.51 8.24 7.37
C PHE A 63 11.30 8.10 8.29
N THR A 64 11.54 7.62 9.51
CA THR A 64 10.53 7.57 10.56
C THR A 64 10.84 8.64 11.61
N TYR A 65 9.80 9.30 12.10
CA TYR A 65 9.91 10.22 13.22
C TYR A 65 9.80 9.49 14.56
N PRO A 66 10.22 10.13 15.66
CA PRO A 66 9.97 9.63 17.01
C PRO A 66 8.47 9.43 17.28
N SER A 67 8.14 8.52 18.19
CA SER A 67 6.75 8.26 18.59
C SER A 67 6.07 9.53 19.10
N ILE A 68 4.84 9.73 18.64
CA ILE A 68 3.95 10.84 19.03
C ILE A 68 2.79 10.37 19.92
N GLY A 69 2.91 9.19 20.53
CA GLY A 69 1.86 8.59 21.35
C GLY A 69 0.96 7.59 20.63
N SER A 70 1.02 7.53 19.31
CA SER A 70 0.41 6.49 18.49
C SER A 70 1.12 5.14 18.65
N ASP A 71 0.50 4.08 18.25
CA ASP A 71 1.10 2.75 18.06
C ASP A 71 1.85 2.63 16.71
N HIS A 72 1.72 3.62 15.82
CA HIS A 72 2.55 3.79 14.64
C HIS A 72 3.57 4.91 14.81
N PHE A 73 4.75 4.73 14.23
CA PHE A 73 5.69 5.82 14.01
C PHE A 73 5.28 6.63 12.78
N PRO A 74 5.31 7.97 12.84
CA PRO A 74 5.12 8.77 11.65
C PRO A 74 6.17 8.47 10.60
N LEU A 75 5.73 8.24 9.35
CA LEU A 75 6.57 8.03 8.19
C LEU A 75 6.68 9.33 7.41
N GLY A 76 7.91 9.77 7.15
CA GLY A 76 8.20 10.93 6.32
C GLY A 76 8.99 10.55 5.09
N PHE A 77 8.86 11.34 4.04
CA PHE A 77 9.64 11.16 2.81
C PHE A 77 9.83 12.48 2.08
N SER A 78 10.94 12.60 1.37
CA SER A 78 11.22 13.69 0.46
C SER A 78 11.33 13.17 -0.97
N PHE A 79 10.82 13.92 -1.93
CA PHE A 79 10.81 13.52 -3.33
C PHE A 79 10.89 14.74 -4.27
N PHE A 80 11.19 14.48 -5.54
CA PHE A 80 11.02 15.43 -6.63
C PHE A 80 10.31 14.76 -7.81
N ILE A 81 9.77 15.57 -8.70
CA ILE A 81 9.08 15.10 -9.91
C ILE A 81 9.94 15.38 -11.12
N ASN A 82 10.18 14.34 -11.94
CA ASN A 82 10.81 14.47 -13.24
C ASN A 82 10.05 13.64 -14.28
N ARG A 83 9.31 14.31 -15.14
CA ARG A 83 8.44 13.67 -16.14
C ARG A 83 9.18 13.20 -17.39
N GLU A 84 10.40 13.66 -17.59
CA GLU A 84 11.22 13.36 -18.78
C GLU A 84 12.14 12.16 -18.54
N ASN A 85 12.27 11.72 -17.29
CA ASN A 85 13.14 10.62 -16.91
C ASN A 85 12.36 9.30 -16.83
N ASP A 86 12.79 8.32 -17.61
CA ASP A 86 12.19 6.98 -17.69
C ASP A 86 13.01 5.90 -16.96
N GLU A 87 14.02 6.26 -16.17
CA GLU A 87 14.94 5.31 -15.50
C GLU A 87 14.19 4.32 -14.60
N GLN A 88 13.07 4.73 -14.00
CA GLN A 88 12.27 3.89 -13.10
C GLN A 88 11.26 2.98 -13.82
N LYS A 89 11.18 3.00 -15.13
CA LYS A 89 10.22 2.17 -15.88
C LYS A 89 10.39 0.68 -15.63
N GLU A 90 11.62 0.21 -15.47
CA GLU A 90 11.93 -1.19 -15.24
C GLU A 90 11.53 -1.68 -13.83
N GLU A 91 11.28 -0.76 -12.90
CA GLU A 91 10.81 -1.08 -11.55
C GLU A 91 9.30 -1.35 -11.49
N ILE A 92 8.57 -0.97 -12.53
CA ILE A 92 7.12 -1.24 -12.65
C ILE A 92 6.91 -2.74 -12.83
N LYS A 93 6.11 -3.32 -11.95
CA LYS A 93 5.66 -4.71 -12.08
C LYS A 93 4.24 -4.73 -12.61
N THR A 94 3.98 -5.66 -13.52
CA THR A 94 2.67 -5.88 -14.12
C THR A 94 2.12 -7.25 -13.73
N LEU A 95 0.82 -7.41 -13.85
CA LEU A 95 0.15 -8.68 -13.60
C LEU A 95 0.52 -9.73 -14.65
N GLU A 96 0.75 -10.94 -14.19
CA GLU A 96 0.83 -12.12 -15.05
C GLU A 96 -0.58 -12.70 -15.34
N ASN A 97 -0.71 -13.52 -16.37
CA ASN A 97 -2.03 -14.03 -16.81
C ASN A 97 -2.82 -14.74 -15.69
N GLY A 98 -2.16 -15.48 -14.79
CA GLY A 98 -2.80 -16.14 -13.65
C GLY A 98 -3.33 -15.14 -12.61
N GLU A 99 -2.58 -14.09 -12.37
CA GLU A 99 -2.90 -13.05 -11.37
C GLU A 99 -4.08 -12.17 -11.83
N ILE A 100 -4.27 -11.99 -13.13
CA ILE A 100 -5.42 -11.24 -13.69
C ILE A 100 -6.73 -11.91 -13.29
N HIS A 101 -6.78 -13.23 -13.37
CA HIS A 101 -7.98 -13.98 -12.97
C HIS A 101 -8.27 -13.81 -11.48
N GLU A 102 -7.27 -13.88 -10.65
CA GLU A 102 -7.38 -13.73 -9.20
C GLU A 102 -7.81 -12.32 -8.79
N VAL A 103 -7.25 -11.28 -9.43
CA VAL A 103 -7.70 -9.88 -9.23
C VAL A 103 -9.18 -9.73 -9.56
N ASN A 104 -9.62 -10.27 -10.69
CA ASN A 104 -11.02 -10.17 -11.08
C ASN A 104 -11.95 -10.90 -10.09
N GLN A 105 -11.53 -12.05 -9.57
CA GLN A 105 -12.26 -12.78 -8.55
C GLN A 105 -12.40 -11.96 -7.25
N LEU A 106 -11.30 -11.39 -6.75
CA LEU A 106 -11.31 -10.54 -5.55
C LEU A 106 -12.18 -9.29 -5.71
N ILE A 107 -12.18 -8.69 -6.90
CA ILE A 107 -13.06 -7.54 -7.20
C ILE A 107 -14.54 -7.95 -7.15
N GLU A 108 -14.89 -9.10 -7.71
CA GLU A 108 -16.27 -9.58 -7.68
C GLU A 108 -16.74 -9.97 -6.26
N GLU A 109 -15.86 -10.59 -5.47
CA GLU A 109 -16.12 -10.90 -4.06
C GLU A 109 -16.36 -9.62 -3.25
N GLY A 110 -15.49 -8.62 -3.37
CA GLY A 110 -15.64 -7.33 -2.68
C GLY A 110 -16.88 -6.54 -3.10
N LYS A 111 -17.36 -6.70 -4.35
CA LYS A 111 -18.62 -6.10 -4.79
C LYS A 111 -19.82 -6.78 -4.13
N LYS A 112 -19.79 -8.10 -3.96
CA LYS A 112 -20.85 -8.87 -3.30
C LYS A 112 -20.96 -8.49 -1.82
N GLU A 113 -19.86 -8.49 -1.09
CA GLU A 113 -19.84 -8.07 0.33
C GLU A 113 -20.42 -6.66 0.52
N LYS A 114 -20.09 -5.75 -0.42
CA LYS A 114 -20.61 -4.38 -0.35
C LYS A 114 -22.11 -4.28 -0.65
N SER A 115 -22.68 -5.18 -1.46
CA SER A 115 -24.12 -5.26 -1.70
C SER A 115 -24.84 -5.81 -0.50
N ASP A 116 -24.34 -6.89 0.10
CA ASP A 116 -24.93 -7.55 1.26
C ASP A 116 -24.98 -6.61 2.48
N ASN A 117 -23.88 -5.89 2.75
CA ASN A 117 -23.84 -4.89 3.83
C ASN A 117 -24.81 -3.71 3.63
N ARG A 118 -25.14 -3.34 2.38
CA ARG A 118 -26.14 -2.31 2.10
C ARG A 118 -27.56 -2.78 2.33
N GLU A 119 -27.83 -4.04 2.07
CA GLU A 119 -29.16 -4.65 2.33
C GLU A 119 -29.40 -4.82 3.83
N GLU A 120 -28.37 -5.21 4.62
CA GLU A 120 -28.47 -5.29 6.08
C GLU A 120 -28.78 -3.93 6.71
N VAL A 121 -28.07 -2.86 6.34
CA VAL A 121 -28.31 -1.51 6.87
C VAL A 121 -29.71 -0.99 6.50
N ALA A 122 -30.19 -1.26 5.30
CA ALA A 122 -31.51 -0.84 4.85
C ALA A 122 -32.66 -1.53 5.62
N THR A 123 -32.43 -2.76 6.12
CA THR A 123 -33.43 -3.49 6.93
C THR A 123 -33.45 -3.09 8.39
N GLU A 124 -32.37 -2.52 8.93
CA GLU A 124 -32.33 -1.99 10.30
C GLU A 124 -33.04 -0.63 10.44
N ASP A 125 -33.08 0.18 9.38
CA ASP A 125 -33.75 1.48 9.39
C ASP A 125 -35.29 1.40 9.22
N GLU A 126 -35.87 0.23 8.93
CA GLU A 126 -37.32 0.00 8.79
C GLU A 126 -38.02 -0.55 10.08
N ILE A 127 -37.28 -0.66 11.18
CA ILE A 127 -37.81 -1.07 12.48
C ILE A 127 -37.87 0.15 13.40
#